data_175d8ed6ac4e8f1be5aef8617c82b002
#
_entry.id   175d8ed6ac4e8f1be5aef8617c82b002
#
_cell.length_a   1.000
_cell.length_b   1.000
_cell.length_c   1.000
_cell.angle_alpha   90.00
_cell.angle_beta   90.00
_cell.angle_gamma   90.00
#
_symmetry.space_group_name_H-M   'P 1'
#
loop_
_entity.id
_entity.type
_entity.pdbx_description
1 polymer ?
#
loop_
_entity_poly.entity_id
_entity_poly.type
_entity_poly.pdbx_seq_one_letter_code
_entity_poly.pdbx_strand_id
1 'polypeptide(L)'
;LYIIPLSLFFTMLPVVRIGGTYIGLCDAINFVIYGYILGRKDARKAIFCNPLFLPLFGNFILLLLIALYGTERTSLYVLWKTISNEILLPLAFIYFLRTKNDIKLIVNLYLKVFWVLCIYGIIEFLLNYNIILYWLQSQTDLSFWVDHTNDIRYGYGRYNSFFHFPITFGDACVVFFYFLTFFYSKYEGVFISRKSYIKTLCLLLIGVFLANSRATILALVFGLLQFDYIRKPKTLLIAFSIFLIMVLPFSDYILNVYHSIFDFTGNYDVGGSSMDMRMRQLDISLFLFLHNPIFGGGLSMIYYLMT
;
A
#
# COMPACT_ATOMS: atom_id res chain seq x y z
N LEU A 1 -9.63 -17.06 7.46
CA LEU A 1 -9.90 -15.64 7.72
C LEU A 1 -8.80 -14.95 8.55
N TYR A 2 -8.30 -15.57 9.63
CA TYR A 2 -7.30 -14.96 10.52
C TYR A 2 -5.97 -14.68 9.83
N ILE A 3 -5.56 -15.53 8.91
CA ILE A 3 -4.25 -15.46 8.25
C ILE A 3 -4.15 -14.26 7.31
N ILE A 4 -5.26 -13.86 6.67
CA ILE A 4 -5.24 -12.79 5.65
C ILE A 4 -4.80 -11.43 6.23
N PRO A 5 -5.37 -10.91 7.33
CA PRO A 5 -4.87 -9.67 7.90
C PRO A 5 -3.46 -9.78 8.47
N LEU A 6 -3.08 -10.96 8.96
CA LEU A 6 -1.72 -11.19 9.47
C LEU A 6 -0.66 -11.13 8.37
N SER A 7 -1.04 -11.39 7.11
CA SER A 7 -0.09 -11.30 5.99
C SER A 7 0.56 -9.92 5.85
N LEU A 8 -0.08 -8.85 6.34
CA LEU A 8 0.51 -7.51 6.35
C LEU A 8 1.80 -7.42 7.18
N PHE A 9 1.94 -8.20 8.25
CA PHE A 9 3.17 -8.25 9.04
C PHE A 9 4.31 -8.98 8.32
N PHE A 10 3.97 -9.80 7.34
CA PHE A 10 4.93 -10.66 6.68
C PHE A 10 5.36 -10.14 5.30
N THR A 11 4.96 -8.93 4.95
CA THR A 11 5.31 -8.31 3.65
C THR A 11 6.82 -8.16 3.48
N MET A 12 7.56 -7.98 4.57
CA MET A 12 9.00 -7.82 4.58
C MET A 12 9.80 -9.11 4.80
N LEU A 13 9.16 -10.19 5.27
CA LEU A 13 9.89 -11.39 5.65
C LEU A 13 10.13 -12.32 4.46
N PRO A 14 11.37 -12.37 3.90
CA PRO A 14 11.74 -13.40 2.94
C PRO A 14 11.87 -14.73 3.66
N VAL A 15 11.31 -15.81 3.09
CA VAL A 15 11.41 -17.15 3.68
C VAL A 15 12.50 -17.96 3.01
N VAL A 16 12.58 -17.91 1.68
CA VAL A 16 13.50 -18.76 0.91
C VAL A 16 13.96 -18.02 -0.34
N ARG A 17 15.24 -18.18 -0.68
CA ARG A 17 15.79 -17.73 -1.96
C ARG A 17 15.79 -18.91 -2.93
N ILE A 18 15.05 -18.82 -4.03
CA ILE A 18 15.01 -19.84 -5.08
C ILE A 18 15.39 -19.18 -6.42
N GLY A 19 16.48 -19.64 -7.02
CA GLY A 19 16.89 -19.18 -8.36
C GLY A 19 17.12 -17.66 -8.47
N GLY A 20 17.63 -17.02 -7.40
CA GLY A 20 17.88 -15.56 -7.39
C GLY A 20 16.66 -14.71 -6.98
N THR A 21 15.49 -15.30 -6.79
CA THR A 21 14.26 -14.62 -6.35
C THR A 21 13.94 -14.96 -4.90
N TYR A 22 13.40 -13.97 -4.15
CA TYR A 22 12.97 -14.17 -2.77
C TYR A 22 11.48 -14.47 -2.73
N ILE A 23 11.13 -15.65 -2.21
CA ILE A 23 9.74 -16.01 -1.90
C ILE A 23 9.45 -15.51 -0.49
N GLY A 24 8.50 -14.60 -0.35
CA GLY A 24 8.07 -14.06 0.92
C GLY A 24 7.15 -15.03 1.68
N LEU A 25 7.05 -14.82 2.99
CA LEU A 25 6.09 -15.59 3.81
C LEU A 25 4.65 -15.34 3.36
N CYS A 26 4.34 -14.14 2.84
CA CYS A 26 3.05 -13.85 2.23
C CYS A 26 2.74 -14.76 1.05
N ASP A 27 3.72 -15.03 0.19
CA ASP A 27 3.54 -15.91 -0.98
C ASP A 27 3.23 -17.34 -0.51
N ALA A 28 3.94 -17.82 0.51
CA ALA A 28 3.68 -19.14 1.09
C ALA A 28 2.26 -19.24 1.71
N ILE A 29 1.84 -18.20 2.43
CA ILE A 29 0.47 -18.11 2.97
C ILE A 29 -0.57 -18.11 1.85
N ASN A 30 -0.34 -17.35 0.80
CA ASN A 30 -1.22 -17.30 -0.36
C ASN A 30 -1.35 -18.66 -1.03
N PHE A 31 -0.25 -19.42 -1.19
CA PHE A 31 -0.29 -20.80 -1.72
C PHE A 31 -1.22 -21.69 -0.88
N VAL A 32 -1.11 -21.63 0.45
CA VAL A 32 -1.98 -22.42 1.34
C VAL A 32 -3.46 -22.03 1.19
N ILE A 33 -3.76 -20.72 1.11
CA ILE A 33 -5.12 -20.20 0.91
C ILE A 33 -5.69 -20.71 -0.41
N TYR A 34 -4.91 -20.62 -1.50
CA TYR A 34 -5.39 -21.04 -2.83
C TYR A 34 -5.55 -22.55 -2.92
N GLY A 35 -4.61 -23.31 -2.38
CA GLY A 35 -4.74 -24.77 -2.29
C GLY A 35 -6.02 -25.20 -1.55
N TYR A 36 -6.32 -24.53 -0.44
CA TYR A 36 -7.56 -24.75 0.31
C TYR A 36 -8.82 -24.42 -0.52
N ILE A 37 -8.84 -23.28 -1.21
CA ILE A 37 -9.98 -22.86 -2.04
C ILE A 37 -10.17 -23.79 -3.24
N LEU A 38 -9.09 -24.13 -3.93
CA LEU A 38 -9.14 -25.00 -5.11
C LEU A 38 -9.57 -26.43 -4.78
N GLY A 39 -9.24 -26.91 -3.57
CA GLY A 39 -9.66 -28.23 -3.09
C GLY A 39 -11.16 -28.35 -2.81
N ARG A 40 -11.88 -27.23 -2.62
CA ARG A 40 -13.29 -27.22 -2.21
C ARG A 40 -14.25 -26.90 -3.33
N LYS A 41 -15.22 -27.82 -3.59
CA LYS A 41 -16.25 -27.62 -4.63
C LYS A 41 -17.16 -26.41 -4.33
N ASP A 42 -17.53 -26.20 -3.08
CA ASP A 42 -18.36 -25.08 -2.64
C ASP A 42 -17.66 -23.72 -2.83
N ALA A 43 -16.35 -23.68 -2.62
CA ALA A 43 -15.55 -22.47 -2.84
C ALA A 43 -15.47 -22.10 -4.33
N ARG A 44 -15.15 -23.07 -5.16
CA ARG A 44 -15.12 -22.87 -6.63
C ARG A 44 -16.48 -22.38 -7.14
N LYS A 45 -17.59 -23.02 -6.74
CA LYS A 45 -18.95 -22.58 -7.13
C LYS A 45 -19.24 -21.15 -6.69
N ALA A 46 -18.89 -20.79 -5.45
CA ALA A 46 -19.12 -19.45 -4.92
C ALA A 46 -18.33 -18.38 -5.70
N ILE A 47 -17.10 -18.68 -6.11
CA ILE A 47 -16.23 -17.78 -6.89
C ILE A 47 -16.79 -17.62 -8.31
N PHE A 48 -17.08 -18.71 -9.02
CA PHE A 48 -17.56 -18.66 -10.39
C PHE A 48 -18.94 -17.99 -10.53
N CYS A 49 -19.81 -18.09 -9.51
CA CYS A 49 -21.12 -17.45 -9.52
C CYS A 49 -21.08 -15.97 -9.05
N ASN A 50 -19.93 -15.47 -8.62
CA ASN A 50 -19.83 -14.09 -8.15
C ASN A 50 -19.68 -13.10 -9.33
N PRO A 51 -20.41 -11.97 -9.36
CA PRO A 51 -20.32 -10.99 -10.45
C PRO A 51 -18.92 -10.38 -10.63
N LEU A 52 -18.10 -10.35 -9.58
CA LEU A 52 -16.71 -9.88 -9.66
C LEU A 52 -15.76 -10.89 -10.34
N PHE A 53 -16.21 -12.13 -10.54
CA PHE A 53 -15.36 -13.14 -11.23
C PHE A 53 -15.02 -12.73 -12.66
N LEU A 54 -16.00 -12.25 -13.42
CA LEU A 54 -15.79 -11.90 -14.83
C LEU A 54 -14.75 -10.78 -15.03
N PRO A 55 -14.82 -9.62 -14.32
CA PRO A 55 -13.78 -8.58 -14.45
C PRO A 55 -12.41 -9.05 -13.94
N LEU A 56 -12.35 -9.84 -12.87
CA LEU A 56 -11.08 -10.38 -12.37
C LEU A 56 -10.48 -11.40 -13.35
N PHE A 57 -11.31 -12.22 -13.98
CA PHE A 57 -10.86 -13.15 -15.04
C PHE A 57 -10.40 -12.41 -16.28
N GLY A 58 -11.09 -11.34 -16.68
CA GLY A 58 -10.66 -10.45 -17.75
C GLY A 58 -9.28 -9.83 -17.48
N ASN A 59 -9.06 -9.35 -16.25
CA ASN A 59 -7.75 -8.86 -15.82
C ASN A 59 -6.68 -9.96 -15.87
N PHE A 60 -7.00 -11.18 -15.45
CA PHE A 60 -6.08 -12.32 -15.56
C PHE A 60 -5.65 -12.59 -17.01
N ILE A 61 -6.60 -12.61 -17.95
CA ILE A 61 -6.30 -12.76 -19.37
C ILE A 61 -5.41 -11.63 -19.88
N LEU A 62 -5.72 -10.38 -19.50
CA LEU A 62 -4.91 -9.22 -19.87
C LEU A 62 -3.47 -9.34 -19.36
N LEU A 63 -3.28 -9.71 -18.10
CA LEU A 63 -1.94 -9.91 -17.52
C LEU A 63 -1.16 -11.03 -18.23
N LEU A 64 -1.83 -12.12 -18.61
CA LEU A 64 -1.21 -13.19 -19.41
C LEU A 64 -0.79 -12.69 -20.79
N LEU A 65 -1.64 -11.92 -21.47
CA LEU A 65 -1.30 -11.33 -22.77
C LEU A 65 -0.12 -10.37 -22.67
N ILE A 66 -0.09 -9.50 -21.65
CA ILE A 66 1.04 -8.60 -21.38
C ILE A 66 2.32 -9.40 -21.11
N ALA A 67 2.24 -10.49 -20.37
CA ALA A 67 3.39 -11.34 -20.08
C ALA A 67 3.94 -12.09 -21.31
N LEU A 68 3.06 -12.45 -22.26
CA LEU A 68 3.41 -13.18 -23.46
C LEU A 68 3.87 -12.28 -24.62
N TYR A 69 3.25 -11.11 -24.77
CA TYR A 69 3.45 -10.21 -25.91
C TYR A 69 4.15 -8.91 -25.57
N GLY A 70 4.48 -8.66 -24.29
CA GLY A 70 5.32 -7.53 -23.89
C GLY A 70 6.73 -7.65 -24.52
N THR A 71 7.38 -6.51 -24.77
CA THR A 71 8.72 -6.45 -25.37
C THR A 71 9.78 -7.18 -24.53
N GLU A 72 9.62 -7.13 -23.22
CA GLU A 72 10.53 -7.80 -22.27
C GLU A 72 9.87 -9.05 -21.69
N ARG A 73 10.66 -10.13 -21.59
CA ARG A 73 10.18 -11.38 -21.00
C ARG A 73 9.84 -11.18 -19.54
N THR A 74 8.58 -11.31 -19.20
CA THR A 74 8.12 -11.28 -17.82
C THR A 74 8.61 -12.53 -17.08
N SER A 75 9.29 -12.34 -15.94
CA SER A 75 9.69 -13.50 -15.13
C SER A 75 8.43 -14.18 -14.56
N LEU A 76 8.46 -15.51 -14.49
CA LEU A 76 7.36 -16.31 -13.93
C LEU A 76 7.02 -15.89 -12.49
N TYR A 77 8.02 -15.45 -11.74
CA TYR A 77 7.83 -14.95 -10.38
C TYR A 77 7.02 -13.65 -10.34
N VAL A 78 7.36 -12.67 -11.18
CA VAL A 78 6.63 -11.39 -11.26
C VAL A 78 5.19 -11.64 -11.69
N LEU A 79 4.98 -12.48 -12.70
CA LEU A 79 3.65 -12.85 -13.15
C LEU A 79 2.85 -13.53 -12.03
N TRP A 80 3.45 -14.49 -11.33
CA TRP A 80 2.82 -15.16 -10.20
C TRP A 80 2.44 -14.20 -9.09
N LYS A 81 3.35 -13.31 -8.70
CA LYS A 81 3.13 -12.32 -7.64
C LYS A 81 1.99 -11.37 -7.99
N THR A 82 1.94 -10.91 -9.24
CA THR A 82 0.86 -10.04 -9.73
C THR A 82 -0.48 -10.76 -9.72
N ILE A 83 -0.56 -11.97 -10.29
CA ILE A 83 -1.78 -12.79 -10.30
C ILE A 83 -2.24 -13.10 -8.87
N SER A 84 -1.31 -13.47 -7.99
CA SER A 84 -1.60 -13.82 -6.60
C SER A 84 -2.25 -12.64 -5.86
N ASN A 85 -1.68 -11.45 -5.96
CA ASN A 85 -2.14 -10.30 -5.21
C ASN A 85 -3.36 -9.61 -5.82
N GLU A 86 -3.41 -9.49 -7.14
CA GLU A 86 -4.45 -8.68 -7.81
C GLU A 86 -5.71 -9.50 -8.17
N ILE A 87 -5.58 -10.82 -8.28
CA ILE A 87 -6.69 -11.66 -8.72
C ILE A 87 -7.08 -12.70 -7.68
N LEU A 88 -6.11 -13.52 -7.25
CA LEU A 88 -6.42 -14.65 -6.38
C LEU A 88 -6.78 -14.22 -4.97
N LEU A 89 -6.15 -13.18 -4.44
CA LEU A 89 -6.46 -12.67 -3.11
C LEU A 89 -7.87 -12.06 -3.04
N PRO A 90 -8.32 -11.18 -3.96
CA PRO A 90 -9.71 -10.74 -4.04
C PRO A 90 -10.71 -11.90 -4.18
N LEU A 91 -10.42 -12.92 -4.97
CA LEU A 91 -11.28 -14.11 -5.09
C LEU A 91 -11.35 -14.90 -3.77
N ALA A 92 -10.25 -14.97 -3.02
CA ALA A 92 -10.25 -15.57 -1.69
C ALA A 92 -11.15 -14.81 -0.72
N PHE A 93 -11.11 -13.47 -0.75
CA PHE A 93 -12.03 -12.64 0.06
C PHE A 93 -13.48 -12.90 -0.27
N ILE A 94 -13.87 -13.04 -1.54
CA ILE A 94 -15.23 -13.37 -1.96
C ILE A 94 -15.70 -14.69 -1.31
N TYR A 95 -14.84 -15.68 -1.22
CA TYR A 95 -15.17 -16.95 -0.60
C TYR A 95 -15.30 -16.86 0.92
N PHE A 96 -14.41 -16.13 1.58
CA PHE A 96 -14.35 -16.09 3.04
C PHE A 96 -15.34 -15.10 3.68
N LEU A 97 -15.78 -14.06 2.95
CA LEU A 97 -16.66 -13.01 3.47
C LEU A 97 -18.13 -13.25 3.07
N ARG A 98 -18.73 -14.32 3.59
CA ARG A 98 -20.11 -14.68 3.25
C ARG A 98 -21.14 -14.19 4.24
N THR A 99 -20.80 -14.10 5.51
CA THR A 99 -21.73 -13.74 6.57
C THR A 99 -21.36 -12.41 7.22
N LYS A 100 -22.32 -11.76 7.86
CA LYS A 100 -22.06 -10.54 8.65
C LYS A 100 -21.05 -10.79 9.77
N ASN A 101 -21.03 -12.00 10.33
CA ASN A 101 -20.08 -12.37 11.37
C ASN A 101 -18.66 -12.48 10.82
N ASP A 102 -18.47 -13.01 9.60
CA ASP A 102 -17.17 -13.07 8.95
C ASP A 102 -16.63 -11.66 8.70
N ILE A 103 -17.50 -10.75 8.22
CA ILE A 103 -17.13 -9.34 8.00
C ILE A 103 -16.73 -8.69 9.33
N LYS A 104 -17.50 -8.89 10.40
CA LYS A 104 -17.17 -8.36 11.73
C LYS A 104 -15.85 -8.88 12.24
N LEU A 105 -15.59 -10.16 12.05
CA LEU A 105 -14.34 -10.81 12.46
C LEU A 105 -13.16 -10.18 11.72
N ILE A 106 -13.22 -10.08 10.37
CA ILE A 106 -12.13 -9.56 9.56
C ILE A 106 -11.86 -8.09 9.86
N VAL A 107 -12.91 -7.26 10.01
CA VAL A 107 -12.78 -5.86 10.39
C VAL A 107 -12.07 -5.71 11.73
N ASN A 108 -12.46 -6.49 12.74
CA ASN A 108 -11.82 -6.46 14.06
C ASN A 108 -10.37 -6.94 14.03
N LEU A 109 -10.05 -7.90 13.16
CA LEU A 109 -8.67 -8.35 12.97
C LEU A 109 -7.82 -7.26 12.31
N TYR A 110 -8.30 -6.63 11.24
CA TYR A 110 -7.61 -5.50 10.62
C TYR A 110 -7.42 -4.33 11.58
N LEU A 111 -8.41 -4.02 12.41
CA LEU A 111 -8.25 -3.02 13.47
C LEU A 111 -7.04 -3.33 14.35
N LYS A 112 -6.95 -4.56 14.86
CA LYS A 112 -5.84 -4.98 15.73
C LYS A 112 -4.50 -4.93 14.99
N VAL A 113 -4.45 -5.40 13.74
CA VAL A 113 -3.25 -5.38 12.91
C VAL A 113 -2.78 -3.95 12.70
N PHE A 114 -3.66 -3.03 12.30
CA PHE A 114 -3.29 -1.62 12.10
C PHE A 114 -2.88 -0.92 13.40
N TRP A 115 -3.45 -1.30 14.53
CA TRP A 115 -2.96 -0.82 15.82
C TRP A 115 -1.50 -1.22 16.05
N VAL A 116 -1.15 -2.46 15.82
CA VAL A 116 0.23 -2.93 15.97
C VAL A 116 1.16 -2.25 14.97
N LEU A 117 0.75 -2.15 13.69
CA LEU A 117 1.53 -1.47 12.65
C LEU A 117 1.81 -0.01 13.01
N CYS A 118 0.81 0.75 13.42
CA CYS A 118 0.97 2.16 13.76
C CYS A 118 1.77 2.35 15.08
N ILE A 119 1.54 1.50 16.09
CA ILE A 119 2.32 1.57 17.34
C ILE A 119 3.78 1.26 17.06
N TYR A 120 4.06 0.25 16.22
CA TYR A 120 5.44 -0.05 15.84
C TYR A 120 6.07 1.11 15.04
N GLY A 121 5.33 1.76 14.13
CA GLY A 121 5.80 2.96 13.45
C GLY A 121 6.13 4.11 14.42
N ILE A 122 5.37 4.26 15.52
CA ILE A 122 5.68 5.22 16.60
C ILE A 122 6.97 4.81 17.34
N ILE A 123 7.14 3.52 17.62
CA ILE A 123 8.37 3.00 18.26
C ILE A 123 9.58 3.27 17.35
N GLU A 124 9.46 2.98 16.06
CA GLU A 124 10.47 3.26 15.05
C GLU A 124 10.84 4.75 15.03
N PHE A 125 9.85 5.65 15.09
CA PHE A 125 10.05 7.09 15.20
C PHE A 125 10.85 7.47 16.46
N LEU A 126 10.49 6.92 17.62
CA LEU A 126 11.14 7.22 18.90
C LEU A 126 12.58 6.69 18.95
N LEU A 127 12.83 5.55 18.37
CA LEU A 127 14.16 4.93 18.30
C LEU A 127 15.01 5.49 17.17
N ASN A 128 14.40 6.13 16.19
CA ASN A 128 14.99 6.61 14.95
C ASN A 128 15.68 5.50 14.11
N TYR A 129 15.28 4.26 14.28
CA TYR A 129 15.68 3.12 13.45
C TYR A 129 14.64 2.00 13.49
N ASN A 130 14.61 1.17 12.41
CA ASN A 130 13.70 0.04 12.30
C ASN A 130 14.38 -1.25 12.75
N ILE A 131 13.95 -1.78 13.90
CA ILE A 131 14.53 -2.98 14.52
C ILE A 131 14.41 -4.20 13.59
N ILE A 132 13.27 -4.34 12.88
CA ILE A 132 12.99 -5.49 12.00
C ILE A 132 13.89 -5.44 10.78
N LEU A 133 14.04 -4.27 10.16
CA LEU A 133 14.93 -4.10 9.02
C LEU A 133 16.39 -4.35 9.43
N TYR A 134 16.81 -3.83 10.57
CA TYR A 134 18.15 -4.08 11.10
C TYR A 134 18.42 -5.57 11.32
N TRP A 135 17.44 -6.28 11.91
CA TRP A 135 17.54 -7.73 12.07
C TRP A 135 17.58 -8.46 10.72
N LEU A 136 16.75 -8.07 9.75
CA LEU A 136 16.76 -8.67 8.41
C LEU A 136 18.09 -8.44 7.69
N GLN A 137 18.70 -7.26 7.84
CA GLN A 137 20.02 -6.94 7.30
C GLN A 137 21.11 -7.87 7.85
N SER A 138 21.06 -8.19 9.15
CA SER A 138 22.02 -9.08 9.79
C SER A 138 21.94 -10.54 9.31
N GLN A 139 20.79 -10.93 8.72
CA GLN A 139 20.54 -12.30 8.27
C GLN A 139 20.68 -12.50 6.76
N THR A 140 20.73 -11.42 5.97
CA THR A 140 20.70 -11.50 4.51
C THR A 140 21.65 -10.48 3.89
N ASP A 141 22.35 -10.86 2.80
CA ASP A 141 23.16 -9.95 1.96
C ASP A 141 22.30 -8.93 1.17
N LEU A 142 21.14 -8.57 1.71
CA LEU A 142 20.18 -7.65 1.10
C LEU A 142 20.60 -6.19 1.33
N SER A 143 21.73 -5.77 0.75
CA SER A 143 22.15 -4.36 0.73
C SER A 143 21.08 -3.43 0.15
N PHE A 144 20.25 -3.92 -0.75
CA PHE A 144 19.13 -3.18 -1.35
C PHE A 144 18.10 -2.64 -0.32
N TRP A 145 17.93 -3.32 0.82
CA TRP A 145 16.97 -2.90 1.84
C TRP A 145 17.52 -1.85 2.80
N VAL A 146 18.84 -1.65 2.81
CA VAL A 146 19.55 -0.81 3.78
C VAL A 146 19.42 0.67 3.45
N ASP A 147 19.49 1.02 2.18
CA ASP A 147 19.59 2.42 1.76
C ASP A 147 18.31 3.23 2.00
N HIS A 148 17.18 2.55 2.21
CA HIS A 148 15.89 3.21 2.44
C HIS A 148 15.54 3.45 3.91
N THR A 149 16.29 2.88 4.86
CA THR A 149 16.00 3.05 6.30
C THR A 149 16.35 4.44 6.83
N ASN A 150 17.23 5.17 6.14
CA ASN A 150 17.69 6.51 6.49
C ASN A 150 17.15 7.59 5.54
N ASP A 151 16.01 7.35 4.90
CA ASP A 151 15.40 8.36 4.04
C ASP A 151 14.89 9.53 4.88
N ILE A 152 15.73 10.56 4.98
CA ILE A 152 15.43 11.81 5.68
C ILE A 152 14.96 12.82 4.64
N ARG A 153 13.78 13.38 4.84
CA ARG A 153 13.28 14.47 4.03
C ARG A 153 13.11 15.72 4.90
N TYR A 154 13.81 16.80 4.52
CA TYR A 154 13.76 18.07 5.23
C TYR A 154 14.05 17.96 6.72
N GLY A 155 15.00 17.11 7.12
CA GLY A 155 15.35 16.86 8.51
C GLY A 155 14.40 15.93 9.28
N TYR A 156 13.33 15.43 8.63
CA TYR A 156 12.39 14.48 9.22
C TYR A 156 12.56 13.10 8.63
N GLY A 157 12.71 12.10 9.51
CA GLY A 157 12.76 10.69 9.11
C GLY A 157 11.46 10.22 8.47
N ARG A 158 11.56 9.25 7.62
CA ARG A 158 10.43 8.51 7.04
C ARG A 158 10.41 7.12 7.62
N TYR A 159 9.27 6.73 8.15
CA TYR A 159 9.12 5.49 8.88
C TYR A 159 8.20 4.55 8.11
N ASN A 160 8.57 3.30 8.03
CA ASN A 160 7.92 2.28 7.18
C ASN A 160 7.23 1.18 7.98
N SER A 161 7.37 1.17 9.30
CA SER A 161 6.77 0.11 10.13
C SER A 161 7.19 -1.29 9.62
N PHE A 162 6.24 -2.18 9.32
CA PHE A 162 6.47 -3.51 8.75
C PHE A 162 6.48 -3.55 7.22
N PHE A 163 6.55 -2.40 6.55
CA PHE A 163 6.55 -2.31 5.10
C PHE A 163 7.96 -2.00 4.56
N HIS A 164 8.20 -2.38 3.32
CA HIS A 164 9.47 -2.10 2.65
C HIS A 164 9.73 -0.62 2.45
N PHE A 165 8.67 0.12 2.17
CA PHE A 165 8.75 1.55 1.87
C PHE A 165 7.79 2.35 2.74
N PRO A 166 8.18 3.56 3.18
CA PRO A 166 7.30 4.45 3.92
C PRO A 166 6.01 4.78 3.18
N ILE A 167 6.08 4.94 1.84
CA ILE A 167 4.89 5.19 1.00
C ILE A 167 3.87 4.07 1.17
N THR A 168 4.30 2.81 1.11
CA THR A 168 3.40 1.65 1.24
C THR A 168 2.72 1.60 2.61
N PHE A 169 3.45 1.96 3.68
CA PHE A 169 2.87 2.08 5.01
C PHE A 169 1.79 3.17 5.07
N GLY A 170 2.11 4.35 4.56
CA GLY A 170 1.18 5.47 4.51
C GLY A 170 -0.07 5.15 3.67
N ASP A 171 0.10 4.55 2.49
CA ASP A 171 -1.00 4.16 1.61
C ASP A 171 -1.90 3.11 2.27
N ALA A 172 -1.32 2.13 2.95
CA ALA A 172 -2.09 1.16 3.73
C ALA A 172 -2.92 1.84 4.83
N CYS A 173 -2.36 2.83 5.54
CA CYS A 173 -3.08 3.62 6.53
C CYS A 173 -4.24 4.42 5.90
N VAL A 174 -4.04 5.06 4.74
CA VAL A 174 -5.07 5.82 4.02
C VAL A 174 -6.19 4.91 3.53
N VAL A 175 -5.86 3.80 2.88
CA VAL A 175 -6.85 2.83 2.39
C VAL A 175 -7.69 2.31 3.55
N PHE A 176 -7.06 1.95 4.66
CA PHE A 176 -7.78 1.46 5.83
C PHE A 176 -8.59 2.56 6.53
N PHE A 177 -8.13 3.81 6.53
CA PHE A 177 -8.86 4.96 7.02
C PHE A 177 -10.20 5.13 6.27
N TYR A 178 -10.18 5.07 4.91
CA TYR A 178 -11.39 5.17 4.11
C TYR A 178 -12.31 3.97 4.26
N PHE A 179 -11.74 2.78 4.25
CA PHE A 179 -12.48 1.55 4.50
C PHE A 179 -13.23 1.62 5.84
N LEU A 180 -12.54 2.00 6.91
CA LEU A 180 -13.11 2.12 8.25
C LEU A 180 -14.21 3.20 8.32
N THR A 181 -13.97 4.35 7.68
CA THR A 181 -14.92 5.45 7.64
C THR A 181 -16.19 5.06 6.88
N PHE A 182 -16.04 4.40 5.72
CA PHE A 182 -17.16 3.88 4.94
C PHE A 182 -17.97 2.85 5.73
N PHE A 183 -17.29 1.90 6.36
CA PHE A 183 -17.95 0.88 7.18
C PHE A 183 -18.69 1.48 8.36
N TYR A 184 -18.08 2.42 9.06
CA TYR A 184 -18.73 3.08 10.18
C TYR A 184 -19.93 3.92 9.75
N SER A 185 -19.81 4.66 8.66
CA SER A 185 -20.90 5.46 8.09
C SER A 185 -22.10 4.59 7.65
N LYS A 186 -21.84 3.42 7.04
CA LYS A 186 -22.89 2.56 6.49
C LYS A 186 -23.56 1.68 7.54
N TYR A 187 -22.82 1.27 8.57
CA TYR A 187 -23.28 0.26 9.54
C TYR A 187 -23.33 0.78 11.00
N GLU A 188 -23.28 2.08 11.21
CA GLU A 188 -23.41 2.83 12.47
C GLU A 188 -23.27 1.99 13.76
N GLY A 189 -22.02 1.71 14.14
CA GLY A 189 -21.72 1.06 15.42
C GLY A 189 -22.01 -0.46 15.49
N VAL A 190 -22.58 -1.09 14.45
CA VAL A 190 -22.86 -2.54 14.44
C VAL A 190 -21.57 -3.37 14.53
N PHE A 191 -20.53 -2.95 13.83
CA PHE A 191 -19.26 -3.67 13.76
C PHE A 191 -18.21 -3.10 14.69
N ILE A 192 -18.20 -1.77 14.91
CA ILE A 192 -17.15 -1.05 15.63
C ILE A 192 -17.78 -0.02 16.54
N SER A 193 -17.37 0.04 17.81
CA SER A 193 -17.84 1.08 18.73
C SER A 193 -17.28 2.45 18.34
N ARG A 194 -18.04 3.53 18.58
CA ARG A 194 -17.60 4.91 18.28
C ARG A 194 -16.24 5.26 18.89
N LYS A 195 -15.99 4.81 20.13
CA LYS A 195 -14.70 5.04 20.80
C LYS A 195 -13.53 4.36 20.07
N SER A 196 -13.70 3.10 19.66
CA SER A 196 -12.70 2.35 18.91
C SER A 196 -12.47 2.96 17.53
N TYR A 197 -13.55 3.37 16.84
CA TYR A 197 -13.48 4.06 15.55
C TYR A 197 -12.61 5.31 15.63
N ILE A 198 -12.93 6.25 16.54
CA ILE A 198 -12.19 7.51 16.69
C ILE A 198 -10.72 7.25 17.03
N LYS A 199 -10.45 6.36 18.01
CA LYS A 199 -9.08 6.02 18.40
C LYS A 199 -8.28 5.47 17.21
N THR A 200 -8.88 4.59 16.41
CA THR A 200 -8.20 4.02 15.26
C THR A 200 -7.96 5.07 14.17
N LEU A 201 -8.92 5.95 13.90
CA LEU A 201 -8.71 7.04 12.94
C LEU A 201 -7.54 7.94 13.36
N CYS A 202 -7.47 8.35 14.61
CA CYS A 202 -6.35 9.16 15.12
C CYS A 202 -5.01 8.42 14.92
N LEU A 203 -4.98 7.12 15.23
CA LEU A 203 -3.76 6.33 15.08
C LEU A 203 -3.34 6.17 13.62
N LEU A 204 -4.29 5.97 12.70
CA LEU A 204 -4.02 5.90 11.26
C LEU A 204 -3.50 7.24 10.71
N LEU A 205 -4.05 8.37 11.17
CA LEU A 205 -3.54 9.70 10.82
C LEU A 205 -2.09 9.87 11.28
N ILE A 206 -1.76 9.44 12.50
CA ILE A 206 -0.37 9.42 12.96
C ILE A 206 0.49 8.56 12.03
N GLY A 207 0.04 7.37 11.63
CA GLY A 207 0.74 6.52 10.67
C GLY A 207 1.01 7.19 9.33
N VAL A 208 0.03 7.94 8.79
CA VAL A 208 0.22 8.73 7.55
C VAL A 208 1.29 9.80 7.72
N PHE A 209 1.31 10.50 8.87
CA PHE A 209 2.35 11.49 9.17
C PHE A 209 3.74 10.85 9.29
N LEU A 210 3.84 9.73 9.97
CA LEU A 210 5.10 9.01 10.14
C LEU A 210 5.68 8.54 8.80
N ALA A 211 4.82 8.15 7.87
CA ALA A 211 5.24 7.76 6.52
C ALA A 211 5.86 8.93 5.73
N ASN A 212 5.54 10.16 6.09
CA ASN A 212 6.04 11.41 5.50
C ASN A 212 6.05 11.36 3.95
N SER A 213 4.92 10.91 3.37
CA SER A 213 4.73 10.76 1.93
C SER A 213 3.72 11.78 1.40
N ARG A 214 4.15 12.63 0.46
CA ARG A 214 3.29 13.65 -0.15
C ARG A 214 2.10 13.03 -0.86
N ALA A 215 2.33 11.96 -1.63
CA ALA A 215 1.27 11.26 -2.36
C ALA A 215 0.20 10.73 -1.41
N THR A 216 0.62 10.13 -0.30
CA THR A 216 -0.26 9.58 0.74
C THR A 216 -1.08 10.68 1.42
N ILE A 217 -0.45 11.83 1.75
CA ILE A 217 -1.15 12.97 2.34
C ILE A 217 -2.17 13.56 1.36
N LEU A 218 -1.78 13.73 0.08
CA LEU A 218 -2.70 14.18 -0.96
C LEU A 218 -3.86 13.21 -1.15
N ALA A 219 -3.60 11.91 -1.20
CA ALA A 219 -4.65 10.89 -1.29
C ALA A 219 -5.62 10.98 -0.11
N LEU A 220 -5.12 11.20 1.13
CA LEU A 220 -5.95 11.43 2.29
C LEU A 220 -6.83 12.67 2.11
N VAL A 221 -6.27 13.79 1.71
CA VAL A 221 -7.01 15.06 1.54
C VAL A 221 -8.09 14.92 0.46
N PHE A 222 -7.72 14.45 -0.74
CA PHE A 222 -8.68 14.27 -1.85
C PHE A 222 -9.79 13.28 -1.52
N GLY A 223 -9.47 12.19 -0.87
CA GLY A 223 -10.48 11.25 -0.46
C GLY A 223 -11.44 11.82 0.60
N LEU A 224 -10.96 12.64 1.53
CA LEU A 224 -11.82 13.31 2.51
C LEU A 224 -12.86 14.21 1.82
N LEU A 225 -12.53 14.85 0.70
CA LEU A 225 -13.46 15.69 -0.05
C LEU A 225 -14.62 14.90 -0.68
N GLN A 226 -14.52 13.57 -0.78
CA GLN A 226 -15.58 12.72 -1.32
C GLN A 226 -16.71 12.44 -0.30
N PHE A 227 -16.47 12.64 0.99
CA PHE A 227 -17.48 12.37 2.01
C PHE A 227 -18.43 13.55 2.20
N ASP A 228 -19.72 13.32 1.98
CA ASP A 228 -20.78 14.33 2.17
C ASP A 228 -20.81 14.92 3.58
N TYR A 229 -20.36 14.15 4.56
CA TYR A 229 -20.25 14.62 5.95
C TYR A 229 -19.25 15.78 6.09
N ILE A 230 -18.15 15.77 5.33
CA ILE A 230 -17.10 16.80 5.38
C ILE A 230 -17.50 18.03 4.56
N ARG A 231 -18.42 17.88 3.59
CA ARG A 231 -18.96 19.03 2.83
C ARG A 231 -19.77 20.00 3.68
N LYS A 232 -20.15 19.63 4.90
CA LYS A 232 -20.77 20.58 5.84
C LYS A 232 -19.77 21.68 6.21
N PRO A 233 -20.12 22.97 6.01
CA PRO A 233 -19.14 24.07 6.15
C PRO A 233 -18.48 24.10 7.56
N LYS A 234 -19.21 23.77 8.62
CA LYS A 234 -18.67 23.69 9.97
C LYS A 234 -17.62 22.57 10.13
N THR A 235 -17.87 21.39 9.55
CA THR A 235 -16.94 20.25 9.63
C THR A 235 -15.70 20.52 8.82
N LEU A 236 -15.86 21.14 7.66
CA LEU A 236 -14.76 21.54 6.78
C LEU A 236 -13.88 22.60 7.45
N LEU A 237 -14.48 23.57 8.12
CA LEU A 237 -13.75 24.60 8.87
C LEU A 237 -12.97 24.03 10.03
N ILE A 238 -13.55 23.10 10.81
CA ILE A 238 -12.86 22.38 11.89
C ILE A 238 -11.72 21.53 11.34
N ALA A 239 -11.95 20.76 10.28
CA ALA A 239 -10.93 19.93 9.65
C ALA A 239 -9.78 20.78 9.09
N PHE A 240 -10.09 21.91 8.47
CA PHE A 240 -9.11 22.86 7.96
C PHE A 240 -8.32 23.54 9.10
N SER A 241 -8.97 23.89 10.20
CA SER A 241 -8.30 24.47 11.39
C SER A 241 -7.35 23.45 12.02
N ILE A 242 -7.76 22.19 12.17
CA ILE A 242 -6.90 21.10 12.66
C ILE A 242 -5.72 20.90 11.71
N PHE A 243 -5.98 20.88 10.39
CA PHE A 243 -4.95 20.78 9.38
C PHE A 243 -3.95 21.94 9.48
N LEU A 244 -4.41 23.19 9.60
CA LEU A 244 -3.55 24.35 9.78
C LEU A 244 -2.68 24.23 11.04
N ILE A 245 -3.26 23.86 12.17
CA ILE A 245 -2.51 23.69 13.44
C ILE A 245 -1.45 22.59 13.31
N MET A 246 -1.75 21.50 12.57
CA MET A 246 -0.78 20.45 12.31
C MET A 246 0.32 20.87 11.33
N VAL A 247 -0.01 21.76 10.40
CA VAL A 247 0.88 22.21 9.33
C VAL A 247 1.81 23.34 9.79
N LEU A 248 1.37 24.20 10.72
CA LEU A 248 2.15 25.34 11.19
C LEU A 248 3.56 24.99 11.69
N PRO A 249 3.78 23.92 12.48
CA PRO A 249 5.12 23.52 12.90
C PRO A 249 6.01 23.05 11.71
N PHE A 250 5.39 22.73 10.58
CA PHE A 250 6.05 22.24 9.36
C PHE A 250 5.99 23.26 8.22
N SER A 251 5.79 24.55 8.54
CA SER A 251 5.66 25.62 7.53
C SER A 251 6.86 25.67 6.59
N ASP A 252 8.09 25.59 7.12
CA ASP A 252 9.32 25.60 6.34
C ASP A 252 9.42 24.36 5.43
N TYR A 253 9.00 23.21 5.95
CA TYR A 253 8.89 21.98 5.17
C TYR A 253 7.92 22.15 3.98
N ILE A 254 6.75 22.74 4.22
CA ILE A 254 5.73 22.92 3.19
C ILE A 254 6.15 23.95 2.15
N LEU A 255 6.78 25.04 2.59
CA LEU A 255 7.34 26.03 1.68
C LEU A 255 8.44 25.42 0.81
N ASN A 256 9.33 24.64 1.38
CA ASN A 256 10.36 23.93 0.62
C ASN A 256 9.76 22.90 -0.35
N VAL A 257 8.70 22.18 0.07
CA VAL A 257 7.95 21.29 -0.83
C VAL A 257 7.30 22.06 -1.97
N TYR A 258 6.66 23.21 -1.66
CA TYR A 258 6.05 24.06 -2.67
C TYR A 258 7.08 24.57 -3.68
N HIS A 259 8.20 25.12 -3.20
CA HIS A 259 9.29 25.56 -4.07
C HIS A 259 9.86 24.42 -4.92
N SER A 260 10.00 23.22 -4.36
CA SER A 260 10.52 22.07 -5.12
C SER A 260 9.58 21.54 -6.19
N ILE A 261 8.25 21.75 -6.05
CA ILE A 261 7.28 21.34 -7.08
C ILE A 261 7.38 22.26 -8.32
N PHE A 262 7.69 23.54 -8.09
CA PHE A 262 7.77 24.55 -9.14
C PHE A 262 9.22 24.88 -9.55
N ASP A 263 10.21 24.23 -8.93
CA ASP A 263 11.62 24.42 -9.31
C ASP A 263 11.98 23.53 -10.49
N PHE A 264 11.89 24.09 -11.68
CA PHE A 264 12.32 23.47 -12.93
C PHE A 264 13.84 23.56 -13.13
N THR A 265 14.57 24.27 -12.25
CA THR A 265 16.00 24.52 -12.38
C THR A 265 16.87 23.54 -11.60
N GLY A 266 16.26 22.70 -10.75
CA GLY A 266 16.95 21.68 -9.96
C GLY A 266 17.80 22.21 -8.80
N ASN A 267 17.65 23.50 -8.46
CA ASN A 267 18.44 24.14 -7.39
C ASN A 267 18.00 23.76 -5.97
N TYR A 268 16.80 23.17 -5.82
CA TYR A 268 16.32 22.68 -4.55
C TYR A 268 16.44 21.15 -4.50
N ASP A 269 17.48 20.66 -3.87
CA ASP A 269 17.64 19.23 -3.61
C ASP A 269 16.65 18.80 -2.51
N VAL A 270 15.53 18.30 -2.96
CA VAL A 270 14.40 17.91 -2.13
C VAL A 270 14.46 16.42 -1.83
N GLY A 271 15.58 15.91 -1.32
CA GLY A 271 15.72 14.49 -0.94
C GLY A 271 14.57 13.58 -1.41
N GLY A 272 14.70 12.97 -2.57
CA GLY A 272 13.65 12.17 -3.22
C GLY A 272 13.68 12.37 -4.74
N SER A 273 12.85 11.64 -5.50
CA SER A 273 12.87 11.72 -6.96
C SER A 273 12.72 13.17 -7.44
N SER A 274 13.79 13.72 -8.01
CA SER A 274 13.80 15.04 -8.61
C SER A 274 12.76 15.12 -9.74
N MET A 275 12.31 16.31 -10.09
CA MET A 275 11.43 16.52 -11.26
C MET A 275 12.07 15.94 -12.52
N ASP A 276 13.40 16.04 -12.64
CA ASP A 276 14.19 15.45 -13.72
C ASP A 276 14.00 13.92 -13.80
N MET A 277 14.06 13.21 -12.69
CA MET A 277 13.82 11.77 -12.65
C MET A 277 12.39 11.42 -13.10
N ARG A 278 11.39 12.22 -12.73
CA ARG A 278 10.01 12.01 -13.15
C ARG A 278 9.79 12.31 -14.63
N MET A 279 10.45 13.34 -15.16
CA MET A 279 10.41 13.64 -16.58
C MET A 279 11.08 12.52 -17.39
N ARG A 280 12.23 12.01 -16.96
CA ARG A 280 12.85 10.83 -17.58
C ARG A 280 11.95 9.60 -17.54
N GLN A 281 11.28 9.34 -16.41
CA GLN A 281 10.30 8.23 -16.30
C GLN A 281 9.13 8.42 -17.26
N LEU A 282 8.64 9.66 -17.41
CA LEU A 282 7.58 9.98 -18.36
C LEU A 282 8.02 9.79 -19.81
N ASP A 283 9.22 10.28 -20.16
CA ASP A 283 9.79 10.14 -21.50
C ASP A 283 9.99 8.68 -21.88
N ILE A 284 10.54 7.87 -20.96
CA ILE A 284 10.70 6.43 -21.16
C ILE A 284 9.34 5.74 -21.30
N SER A 285 8.37 6.11 -20.46
CA SER A 285 7.02 5.54 -20.52
C SER A 285 6.32 5.87 -21.83
N LEU A 286 6.45 7.11 -22.32
CA LEU A 286 5.93 7.54 -23.62
C LEU A 286 6.63 6.81 -24.78
N PHE A 287 7.95 6.68 -24.72
CA PHE A 287 8.70 5.94 -25.72
C PHE A 287 8.21 4.49 -25.82
N LEU A 288 8.07 3.81 -24.68
CA LEU A 288 7.58 2.44 -24.63
C LEU A 288 6.15 2.30 -25.14
N PHE A 289 5.28 3.26 -24.75
CA PHE A 289 3.91 3.29 -25.23
C PHE A 289 3.83 3.45 -26.74
N LEU A 290 4.64 4.35 -27.33
CA LEU A 290 4.67 4.56 -28.79
C LEU A 290 5.19 3.35 -29.55
N HIS A 291 6.14 2.60 -28.99
CA HIS A 291 6.67 1.39 -29.62
C HIS A 291 5.78 0.15 -29.46
N ASN A 292 5.05 0.07 -28.36
CA ASN A 292 4.18 -1.07 -28.08
C ASN A 292 2.89 -0.64 -27.34
N PRO A 293 1.95 0.03 -28.07
CA PRO A 293 0.81 0.69 -27.44
C PRO A 293 -0.21 -0.25 -26.81
N ILE A 294 -0.24 -1.54 -27.21
CA ILE A 294 -1.26 -2.50 -26.74
C ILE A 294 -0.75 -3.26 -25.51
N PHE A 295 0.47 -3.78 -25.55
CA PHE A 295 1.00 -4.66 -24.52
C PHE A 295 2.11 -4.02 -23.67
N GLY A 296 2.59 -2.84 -24.08
CA GLY A 296 3.67 -2.14 -23.37
C GLY A 296 5.00 -2.89 -23.34
N GLY A 297 5.83 -2.56 -22.35
CA GLY A 297 7.14 -3.18 -22.15
C GLY A 297 7.11 -4.55 -21.47
N GLY A 298 5.96 -5.00 -20.96
CA GLY A 298 5.86 -6.18 -20.13
C GLY A 298 5.94 -5.89 -18.62
N LEU A 299 5.50 -6.84 -17.79
CA LEU A 299 5.44 -6.65 -16.32
C LEU A 299 6.81 -6.51 -15.65
N SER A 300 7.87 -7.02 -16.27
CA SER A 300 9.25 -6.94 -15.74
C SER A 300 9.93 -5.61 -16.05
N MET A 301 9.38 -4.80 -16.96
CA MET A 301 10.02 -3.57 -17.43
C MET A 301 10.21 -2.53 -16.32
N ILE A 302 9.34 -2.50 -15.33
CA ILE A 302 9.45 -1.62 -14.15
C ILE A 302 10.79 -1.82 -13.43
N TYR A 303 11.30 -3.04 -13.36
CA TYR A 303 12.58 -3.34 -12.71
C TYR A 303 13.78 -2.80 -13.51
N TYR A 304 13.70 -2.78 -14.85
CA TYR A 304 14.76 -2.22 -15.70
C TYR A 304 14.78 -0.69 -15.71
N LEU A 305 13.66 -0.05 -15.41
CA LEU A 305 13.57 1.41 -15.35
C LEU A 305 14.01 2.00 -13.99
N MET A 306 14.12 1.15 -12.97
CA MET A 306 14.51 1.56 -11.61
C MET A 306 16.00 1.30 -11.30
N THR A 307 16.70 0.55 -12.16
CA THR A 307 18.15 0.33 -12.11
C THR A 307 18.89 1.30 -13.01
#